data_aff9329bd7c48563dd91c13847703c0b
#
_entry.id   aff9329bd7c48563dd91c13847703c0b
#
_cell.length_a   1.000
_cell.length_b   1.000
_cell.length_c   1.000
_cell.angle_alpha   90.00
_cell.angle_beta   90.00
_cell.angle_gamma   90.00
#
_symmetry.space_group_name_H-M   'P 1'
#
loop_
_entity.id
_entity.type
_entity.pdbx_description
1 polymer ?
#
loop_
_entity_poly.entity_id
_entity_poly.type
_entity_poly.pdbx_seq_one_letter_code
_entity_poly.pdbx_strand_id
1 'polypeptide(L)'
;MKKTMIFFLLMLTAITASAQSTARTFVLKNSSDGLSELTCYLPKNPSGRAVVDCPGGGYSHLAMDHEGHQWAEYFNKQGIAFFVLKYRMPKGNRNIPLSDAYQAMRTVRDSSAVWRINKEDVGIMGFSAGGHLASSVSTHAEAAVRPDFSILFYPVISMDERISHKGSCVNFLGEERNTNKKLVEEWSNDKAVRPGITPRAIILMSFDDKVVPPVTNGVAYYSAMSKAGNECTMHIYPTAGHGWGFRDAAHGFPYHDQMLNDLTCWLNRLPSK
;
A
#
# COMPACT_ATOMS: atom_id res chain seq x y z
N MET A 1 37.63 -44.54 55.65
CA MET A 1 36.98 -43.17 55.57
C MET A 1 36.62 -42.88 54.10
N LYS A 2 35.36 -43.11 53.76
CA LYS A 2 34.88 -42.82 52.39
C LYS A 2 34.30 -41.42 52.42
N LYS A 3 34.86 -40.46 51.57
CA LYS A 3 34.31 -39.10 51.38
C LYS A 3 33.23 -39.18 50.28
N THR A 4 31.99 -38.99 50.67
CA THR A 4 30.85 -38.83 49.72
C THR A 4 30.83 -37.40 49.24
N MET A 5 31.02 -37.23 47.92
CA MET A 5 30.97 -35.92 47.24
C MET A 5 29.54 -35.73 46.72
N ILE A 6 28.79 -34.78 47.29
CA ILE A 6 27.45 -34.42 46.91
C ILE A 6 27.56 -33.38 45.79
N PHE A 7 27.15 -33.74 44.56
CA PHE A 7 27.01 -32.80 43.44
C PHE A 7 25.66 -32.09 43.55
N PHE A 8 25.69 -30.78 43.81
CA PHE A 8 24.51 -29.93 43.68
C PHE A 8 24.34 -29.56 42.20
N LEU A 9 23.33 -30.11 41.56
CA LEU A 9 22.91 -29.76 40.20
C LEU A 9 22.01 -28.51 40.26
N LEU A 10 22.57 -27.32 39.99
CA LEU A 10 21.76 -26.11 39.83
C LEU A 10 21.00 -26.21 38.49
N MET A 11 19.69 -26.51 38.56
CA MET A 11 18.80 -26.29 37.42
C MET A 11 18.56 -24.80 37.24
N LEU A 12 19.19 -24.23 36.21
CA LEU A 12 18.89 -22.90 35.73
C LEU A 12 17.59 -22.98 34.90
N THR A 13 16.44 -22.68 35.49
CA THR A 13 15.18 -22.48 34.77
C THR A 13 15.25 -21.13 34.07
N ALA A 14 15.52 -21.16 32.77
CA ALA A 14 15.38 -19.98 31.91
C ALA A 14 13.89 -19.63 31.84
N ILE A 15 13.46 -18.64 32.61
CA ILE A 15 12.14 -18.03 32.46
C ILE A 15 12.21 -17.18 31.18
N THR A 16 11.78 -17.73 30.05
CA THR A 16 11.49 -16.94 28.85
C THR A 16 10.24 -16.12 29.14
N ALA A 17 10.43 -14.89 29.60
CA ALA A 17 9.36 -13.91 29.66
C ALA A 17 8.92 -13.64 28.20
N SER A 18 7.87 -14.32 27.75
CA SER A 18 7.16 -13.94 26.53
C SER A 18 6.57 -12.56 26.79
N ALA A 19 7.25 -11.52 26.33
CA ALA A 19 6.70 -10.18 26.35
C ALA A 19 5.41 -10.19 25.54
N GLN A 20 4.28 -10.13 26.20
CA GLN A 20 2.96 -10.14 25.59
C GLN A 20 2.87 -8.86 24.72
N SER A 21 2.95 -9.00 23.40
CA SER A 21 2.86 -7.91 22.46
C SER A 21 1.51 -7.23 22.63
N THR A 22 1.50 -5.93 22.90
CA THR A 22 0.30 -5.11 22.89
C THR A 22 0.18 -4.42 21.52
N ALA A 23 -1.05 -4.25 21.01
CA ALA A 23 -1.26 -3.41 19.85
C ALA A 23 -0.73 -2.00 20.11
N ARG A 24 -0.04 -1.41 19.15
CA ARG A 24 0.59 -0.07 19.30
C ARG A 24 0.24 0.82 18.13
N THR A 25 -0.07 2.07 18.45
CA THR A 25 -0.24 3.13 17.44
C THR A 25 0.68 4.29 17.78
N PHE A 26 1.43 4.77 16.81
CA PHE A 26 2.33 5.91 16.94
C PHE A 26 2.60 6.55 15.57
N VAL A 27 3.16 7.76 15.57
CA VAL A 27 3.50 8.49 14.35
C VAL A 27 5.01 8.70 14.27
N LEU A 28 5.56 8.49 13.08
CA LEU A 28 6.96 8.77 12.76
C LEU A 28 7.04 9.92 11.75
N LYS A 29 8.05 10.76 11.89
CA LYS A 29 8.47 11.68 10.83
C LYS A 29 9.03 10.85 9.66
N ASN A 30 8.48 11.07 8.47
CA ASN A 30 8.89 10.34 7.27
C ASN A 30 9.79 11.17 6.35
N SER A 31 9.83 12.49 6.52
CA SER A 31 10.73 13.40 5.82
C SER A 31 11.54 14.25 6.82
N SER A 32 12.69 14.75 6.39
CA SER A 32 13.58 15.56 7.23
C SER A 32 12.95 16.88 7.68
N ASP A 33 12.06 17.45 6.85
CA ASP A 33 11.29 18.67 7.18
C ASP A 33 10.08 18.38 8.11
N GLY A 34 9.77 17.10 8.36
CA GLY A 34 8.65 16.66 9.21
C GLY A 34 7.26 16.90 8.61
N LEU A 35 7.17 17.26 7.31
CA LEU A 35 5.88 17.48 6.64
C LEU A 35 5.26 16.17 6.13
N SER A 36 6.07 15.14 5.88
CA SER A 36 5.61 13.77 5.65
C SER A 36 5.67 12.97 6.94
N GLU A 37 4.59 12.23 7.23
CA GLU A 37 4.42 11.43 8.44
C GLU A 37 3.98 10.02 8.09
N LEU A 38 4.37 9.05 8.91
CA LEU A 38 3.93 7.66 8.81
C LEU A 38 3.21 7.26 10.10
N THR A 39 1.89 7.11 10.06
CA THR A 39 1.13 6.59 11.19
C THR A 39 1.19 5.08 11.18
N CYS A 40 1.74 4.51 12.25
CA CYS A 40 2.02 3.09 12.39
C CYS A 40 0.95 2.42 13.26
N TYR A 41 0.30 1.38 12.75
CA TYR A 41 -0.65 0.53 13.45
C TYR A 41 -0.10 -0.89 13.52
N LEU A 42 0.51 -1.25 14.65
CA LEU A 42 1.11 -2.57 14.85
C LEU A 42 0.12 -3.49 15.56
N PRO A 43 -0.18 -4.68 15.01
CA PRO A 43 -1.11 -5.62 15.62
C PRO A 43 -0.53 -6.26 16.88
N LYS A 44 -1.42 -6.71 17.78
CA LYS A 44 -1.03 -7.47 18.97
C LYS A 44 -0.32 -8.79 18.61
N ASN A 45 -0.84 -9.49 17.60
CA ASN A 45 -0.33 -10.76 17.11
C ASN A 45 0.12 -10.61 15.65
N PRO A 46 1.39 -10.20 15.39
CA PRO A 46 1.86 -9.99 14.03
C PRO A 46 1.93 -11.29 13.23
N SER A 47 1.40 -11.27 12.00
CA SER A 47 1.55 -12.35 11.02
C SER A 47 2.91 -12.31 10.32
N GLY A 48 3.62 -11.19 10.41
CA GLY A 48 4.81 -10.89 9.63
C GLY A 48 4.53 -10.00 8.41
N ARG A 49 3.29 -9.98 7.89
CA ARG A 49 2.92 -9.14 6.76
C ARG A 49 2.72 -7.68 7.16
N ALA A 50 3.05 -6.77 6.23
CA ALA A 50 2.85 -5.34 6.41
C ALA A 50 2.29 -4.69 5.14
N VAL A 51 1.57 -3.58 5.29
CA VAL A 51 1.02 -2.78 4.19
C VAL A 51 1.28 -1.30 4.46
N VAL A 52 1.92 -0.62 3.52
CA VAL A 52 2.04 0.84 3.49
C VAL A 52 0.92 1.39 2.62
N ASP A 53 0.13 2.30 3.17
CA ASP A 53 -1.03 2.87 2.52
C ASP A 53 -0.79 4.31 2.08
N CYS A 54 -1.25 4.62 0.86
CA CYS A 54 -1.20 5.91 0.21
C CYS A 54 -2.64 6.41 -0.04
N PRO A 55 -3.22 7.25 0.83
CA PRO A 55 -4.56 7.80 0.63
C PRO A 55 -4.67 8.61 -0.66
N GLY A 56 -5.87 8.69 -1.25
CA GLY A 56 -6.16 9.51 -2.41
C GLY A 56 -6.37 10.98 -2.08
N GLY A 57 -6.88 11.74 -3.07
CA GLY A 57 -7.14 13.17 -2.96
C GLY A 57 -6.57 13.99 -4.11
N GLY A 58 -6.38 13.37 -5.29
CA GLY A 58 -6.00 14.07 -6.53
C GLY A 58 -4.62 14.72 -6.51
N TYR A 59 -3.74 14.33 -5.58
CA TYR A 59 -2.47 15.01 -5.29
C TYR A 59 -2.62 16.49 -4.87
N SER A 60 -3.80 16.86 -4.38
CA SER A 60 -4.09 18.21 -3.86
C SER A 60 -4.36 18.22 -2.35
N HIS A 61 -4.82 17.10 -1.82
CA HIS A 61 -5.08 16.82 -0.40
C HIS A 61 -4.98 15.31 -0.14
N LEU A 62 -5.24 14.87 1.09
CA LEU A 62 -5.26 13.47 1.46
C LEU A 62 -6.58 13.11 2.16
N ALA A 63 -7.24 12.06 1.68
CA ALA A 63 -8.45 11.48 2.27
C ALA A 63 -8.08 10.53 3.43
N MET A 64 -7.41 11.05 4.47
CA MET A 64 -6.75 10.28 5.52
C MET A 64 -7.66 9.34 6.31
N ASP A 65 -8.97 9.62 6.39
CA ASP A 65 -9.90 8.83 7.20
C ASP A 65 -10.32 7.55 6.49
N HIS A 66 -11.22 7.65 5.50
CA HIS A 66 -11.84 6.50 4.83
C HIS A 66 -10.93 5.80 3.79
N GLU A 67 -9.89 6.48 3.34
CA GLU A 67 -8.84 5.92 2.48
C GLU A 67 -7.51 5.72 3.24
N GLY A 68 -7.54 5.72 4.57
CA GLY A 68 -6.35 5.60 5.42
C GLY A 68 -6.68 4.96 6.76
N HIS A 69 -6.86 5.79 7.80
CA HIS A 69 -6.92 5.34 9.19
C HIS A 69 -8.01 4.30 9.49
N GLN A 70 -9.17 4.36 8.82
CA GLN A 70 -10.26 3.40 9.03
C GLN A 70 -9.92 1.97 8.64
N TRP A 71 -8.90 1.75 7.80
CA TRP A 71 -8.43 0.42 7.40
C TRP A 71 -7.59 -0.27 8.46
N ALA A 72 -7.07 0.47 9.45
CA ALA A 72 -6.12 -0.07 10.42
C ALA A 72 -6.66 -1.26 11.21
N GLU A 73 -7.91 -1.19 11.66
CA GLU A 73 -8.53 -2.27 12.41
C GLU A 73 -8.72 -3.53 11.57
N TYR A 74 -9.12 -3.39 10.30
CA TYR A 74 -9.28 -4.51 9.36
C TYR A 74 -7.97 -5.29 9.18
N PHE A 75 -6.85 -4.59 8.92
CA PHE A 75 -5.55 -5.22 8.76
C PHE A 75 -5.02 -5.79 10.08
N ASN A 76 -5.13 -5.06 11.17
CA ASN A 76 -4.61 -5.50 12.46
C ASN A 76 -5.34 -6.73 13.03
N LYS A 77 -6.65 -6.91 12.76
CA LYS A 77 -7.40 -8.13 13.08
C LYS A 77 -6.83 -9.37 12.39
N GLN A 78 -6.22 -9.22 11.23
CA GLN A 78 -5.54 -10.28 10.47
C GLN A 78 -4.06 -10.43 10.82
N GLY A 79 -3.57 -9.69 11.82
CA GLY A 79 -2.17 -9.69 12.23
C GLY A 79 -1.26 -8.92 11.26
N ILE A 80 -1.82 -8.17 10.32
CA ILE A 80 -1.06 -7.38 9.34
C ILE A 80 -0.75 -6.01 9.92
N ALA A 81 0.53 -5.62 9.94
CA ALA A 81 0.94 -4.28 10.32
C ALA A 81 0.51 -3.28 9.24
N PHE A 82 -0.07 -2.17 9.64
CA PHE A 82 -0.62 -1.19 8.71
C PHE A 82 -0.03 0.20 8.95
N PHE A 83 0.34 0.88 7.85
CA PHE A 83 1.06 2.14 7.91
C PHE A 83 0.40 3.15 6.97
N VAL A 84 -0.16 4.22 7.51
CA VAL A 84 -0.79 5.28 6.70
C VAL A 84 0.21 6.39 6.45
N LEU A 85 0.53 6.61 5.18
CA LEU A 85 1.49 7.62 4.74
C LEU A 85 0.78 8.94 4.44
N LYS A 86 1.08 9.96 5.24
CA LYS A 86 0.79 11.36 4.94
C LYS A 86 1.91 11.89 4.05
N TYR A 87 1.80 11.66 2.74
CA TYR A 87 2.80 12.15 1.79
C TYR A 87 2.59 13.61 1.42
N ARG A 88 3.67 14.30 1.07
CA ARG A 88 3.65 15.70 0.65
C ARG A 88 3.07 15.84 -0.76
N MET A 89 2.34 16.94 -0.96
CA MET A 89 1.74 17.24 -2.27
C MET A 89 2.83 17.61 -3.28
N PRO A 90 2.76 17.07 -4.51
CA PRO A 90 3.81 17.24 -5.51
C PRO A 90 3.91 18.68 -6.04
N LYS A 91 2.80 19.39 -6.22
CA LYS A 91 2.77 20.72 -6.82
C LYS A 91 3.56 20.77 -8.14
N GLY A 92 3.39 19.75 -8.98
CA GLY A 92 4.12 19.57 -10.24
C GLY A 92 5.48 18.88 -10.12
N ASN A 93 5.97 18.62 -8.93
CA ASN A 93 7.22 17.89 -8.70
C ASN A 93 6.95 16.48 -8.15
N ARG A 94 6.82 15.52 -9.04
CA ARG A 94 6.55 14.10 -8.75
C ARG A 94 7.53 13.46 -7.78
N ASN A 95 8.78 13.95 -7.71
CA ASN A 95 9.80 13.38 -6.82
C ASN A 95 9.46 13.57 -5.34
N ILE A 96 8.62 14.54 -4.99
CA ILE A 96 8.22 14.80 -3.60
C ILE A 96 7.44 13.60 -3.03
N PRO A 97 6.24 13.25 -3.52
CA PRO A 97 5.48 12.11 -2.99
C PRO A 97 6.19 10.77 -3.24
N LEU A 98 6.93 10.61 -4.33
CA LEU A 98 7.72 9.40 -4.58
C LEU A 98 8.80 9.19 -3.52
N SER A 99 9.55 10.24 -3.16
CA SER A 99 10.55 10.15 -2.09
C SER A 99 9.94 9.79 -0.75
N ASP A 100 8.74 10.32 -0.45
CA ASP A 100 8.02 9.99 0.78
C ASP A 100 7.57 8.52 0.79
N ALA A 101 7.05 8.01 -0.32
CA ALA A 101 6.64 6.61 -0.44
C ALA A 101 7.85 5.65 -0.37
N TYR A 102 8.95 5.97 -1.03
CA TYR A 102 10.18 5.19 -0.93
C TYR A 102 10.75 5.18 0.50
N GLN A 103 10.71 6.33 1.19
CA GLN A 103 11.16 6.40 2.57
C GLN A 103 10.26 5.59 3.51
N ALA A 104 8.93 5.61 3.33
CA ALA A 104 8.01 4.80 4.11
C ALA A 104 8.30 3.30 3.93
N MET A 105 8.45 2.82 2.68
CA MET A 105 8.81 1.43 2.38
C MET A 105 10.14 1.03 3.03
N ARG A 106 11.16 1.90 2.95
CA ARG A 106 12.46 1.69 3.60
C ARG A 106 12.31 1.59 5.11
N THR A 107 11.61 2.55 5.74
CA THR A 107 11.40 2.58 7.19
C THR A 107 10.74 1.30 7.70
N VAL A 108 9.71 0.79 6.99
CA VAL A 108 9.04 -0.47 7.37
C VAL A 108 9.98 -1.67 7.27
N ARG A 109 10.78 -1.77 6.19
CA ARG A 109 11.75 -2.86 6.01
C ARG A 109 12.89 -2.80 7.02
N ASP A 110 13.44 -1.61 7.28
CA ASP A 110 14.54 -1.42 8.24
C ASP A 110 14.10 -1.69 9.69
N SER A 111 12.83 -1.44 10.00
CA SER A 111 12.25 -1.69 11.32
C SER A 111 11.68 -3.12 11.48
N SER A 112 11.85 -3.98 10.51
CA SER A 112 11.21 -5.30 10.43
C SER A 112 11.47 -6.17 11.66
N ALA A 113 12.70 -6.21 12.17
CA ALA A 113 13.05 -6.99 13.35
C ALA A 113 12.34 -6.49 14.63
N VAL A 114 12.26 -5.15 14.82
CA VAL A 114 11.64 -4.52 15.99
C VAL A 114 10.12 -4.64 15.95
N TRP A 115 9.53 -4.57 14.77
CA TRP A 115 8.07 -4.63 14.57
C TRP A 115 7.55 -6.02 14.27
N ARG A 116 8.45 -7.01 14.21
CA ARG A 116 8.13 -8.42 13.91
C ARG A 116 7.46 -8.55 12.53
N ILE A 117 7.99 -7.84 11.55
CA ILE A 117 7.59 -7.86 10.15
C ILE A 117 8.59 -8.71 9.38
N ASN A 118 8.11 -9.49 8.42
CA ASN A 118 8.96 -10.10 7.41
C ASN A 118 9.25 -9.05 6.32
N LYS A 119 10.50 -8.64 6.18
CA LYS A 119 10.91 -7.63 5.20
C LYS A 119 10.65 -8.02 3.73
N GLU A 120 10.43 -9.31 3.45
CA GLU A 120 10.08 -9.86 2.13
C GLU A 120 8.55 -10.01 1.93
N ASP A 121 7.71 -9.47 2.84
CA ASP A 121 6.25 -9.51 2.78
C ASP A 121 5.64 -8.13 3.14
N VAL A 122 6.14 -7.10 2.46
CA VAL A 122 5.72 -5.70 2.64
C VAL A 122 5.03 -5.21 1.37
N GLY A 123 3.72 -5.06 1.42
CA GLY A 123 2.91 -4.53 0.33
C GLY A 123 2.74 -3.02 0.38
N ILE A 124 2.22 -2.50 -0.73
CA ILE A 124 1.75 -1.11 -0.82
C ILE A 124 0.28 -1.08 -1.21
N MET A 125 -0.49 -0.21 -0.59
CA MET A 125 -1.89 0.05 -0.90
C MET A 125 -2.06 1.49 -1.34
N GLY A 126 -3.07 1.78 -2.16
CA GLY A 126 -3.38 3.15 -2.48
C GLY A 126 -4.70 3.32 -3.19
N PHE A 127 -5.27 4.52 -3.02
CA PHE A 127 -6.59 4.91 -3.47
C PHE A 127 -6.49 6.05 -4.48
N SER A 128 -7.20 5.99 -5.61
CA SER A 128 -7.27 7.11 -6.56
C SER A 128 -5.86 7.61 -6.98
N ALA A 129 -5.52 8.87 -6.70
CA ALA A 129 -4.17 9.41 -6.89
C ALA A 129 -3.12 8.69 -6.01
N GLY A 130 -3.47 8.25 -4.80
CA GLY A 130 -2.62 7.38 -3.98
C GLY A 130 -2.42 6.00 -4.60
N GLY A 131 -3.41 5.49 -5.34
CA GLY A 131 -3.30 4.30 -6.17
C GLY A 131 -2.30 4.49 -7.33
N HIS A 132 -2.24 5.70 -7.89
CA HIS A 132 -1.18 6.06 -8.84
C HIS A 132 0.20 6.06 -8.16
N LEU A 133 0.32 6.65 -6.97
CA LEU A 133 1.58 6.65 -6.22
C LEU A 133 2.02 5.21 -5.89
N ALA A 134 1.11 4.37 -5.39
CA ALA A 134 1.38 2.97 -5.08
C ALA A 134 1.81 2.15 -6.31
N SER A 135 1.12 2.31 -7.44
CA SER A 135 1.49 1.65 -8.69
C SER A 135 2.78 2.21 -9.29
N SER A 136 3.10 3.50 -9.08
CA SER A 136 4.39 4.09 -9.46
C SER A 136 5.55 3.49 -8.65
N VAL A 137 5.40 3.32 -7.34
CA VAL A 137 6.38 2.60 -6.53
C VAL A 137 6.57 1.16 -7.02
N SER A 138 5.47 0.48 -7.38
CA SER A 138 5.50 -0.89 -7.87
C SER A 138 6.23 -1.06 -9.20
N THR A 139 6.11 -0.08 -10.10
CA THR A 139 6.68 -0.15 -11.46
C THR A 139 8.05 0.48 -11.59
N HIS A 140 8.37 1.54 -10.82
CA HIS A 140 9.60 2.32 -10.99
C HIS A 140 10.65 2.08 -9.89
N ALA A 141 10.24 1.66 -8.69
CA ALA A 141 11.17 1.55 -7.58
C ALA A 141 12.28 0.52 -7.82
N GLU A 142 13.43 0.78 -7.23
CA GLU A 142 14.52 -0.19 -7.09
C GLU A 142 14.11 -1.33 -6.16
N ALA A 143 14.78 -2.48 -6.29
CA ALA A 143 14.44 -3.70 -5.54
C ALA A 143 14.34 -3.50 -4.03
N ALA A 144 15.23 -2.68 -3.45
CA ALA A 144 15.28 -2.45 -2.00
C ALA A 144 14.02 -1.82 -1.41
N VAL A 145 13.24 -1.05 -2.22
CA VAL A 145 12.04 -0.35 -1.79
C VAL A 145 10.79 -0.74 -2.59
N ARG A 146 10.95 -1.62 -3.59
CA ARG A 146 9.80 -2.14 -4.35
C ARG A 146 8.94 -3.00 -3.43
N PRO A 147 7.60 -2.84 -3.44
CA PRO A 147 6.71 -3.67 -2.65
C PRO A 147 6.72 -5.12 -3.14
N ASP A 148 6.32 -6.06 -2.27
CA ASP A 148 6.15 -7.47 -2.62
C ASP A 148 4.78 -7.75 -3.26
N PHE A 149 3.80 -6.87 -3.04
CA PHE A 149 2.47 -6.89 -3.63
C PHE A 149 1.82 -5.50 -3.59
N SER A 150 0.76 -5.30 -4.39
CA SER A 150 0.01 -4.03 -4.45
C SER A 150 -1.48 -4.24 -4.28
N ILE A 151 -2.13 -3.34 -3.54
CA ILE A 151 -3.59 -3.26 -3.37
C ILE A 151 -4.04 -1.90 -3.92
N LEU A 152 -4.77 -1.90 -5.03
CA LEU A 152 -5.10 -0.68 -5.77
C LEU A 152 -6.61 -0.47 -5.81
N PHE A 153 -7.08 0.57 -5.14
CA PHE A 153 -8.49 0.95 -5.12
C PHE A 153 -8.76 2.08 -6.12
N TYR A 154 -9.64 1.83 -7.09
CA TYR A 154 -10.01 2.77 -8.16
C TYR A 154 -8.83 3.66 -8.60
N PRO A 155 -7.67 3.04 -8.92
CA PRO A 155 -6.42 3.78 -9.06
C PRO A 155 -6.44 4.67 -10.29
N VAL A 156 -5.91 5.89 -10.17
CA VAL A 156 -5.38 6.60 -11.33
C VAL A 156 -4.17 5.80 -11.83
N ILE A 157 -4.11 5.54 -13.12
CA ILE A 157 -3.03 4.79 -13.77
C ILE A 157 -2.44 5.59 -14.93
N SER A 158 -3.31 6.09 -15.82
CA SER A 158 -2.87 6.93 -16.93
C SER A 158 -2.62 8.36 -16.47
N MET A 159 -1.54 8.96 -16.94
CA MET A 159 -1.25 10.38 -16.78
C MET A 159 -1.67 11.21 -18.01
N ASP A 160 -2.39 10.62 -18.96
CA ASP A 160 -3.05 11.35 -20.04
C ASP A 160 -4.37 11.98 -19.54
N GLU A 161 -4.38 13.31 -19.37
CA GLU A 161 -5.51 14.03 -18.80
C GLU A 161 -6.81 13.95 -19.63
N ARG A 162 -6.73 13.46 -20.89
CA ARG A 162 -7.90 13.26 -21.76
C ARG A 162 -8.70 12.01 -21.41
N ILE A 163 -8.08 11.04 -20.76
CA ILE A 163 -8.64 9.72 -20.48
C ILE A 163 -8.53 9.30 -19.01
N SER A 164 -8.05 10.21 -18.15
CA SER A 164 -7.84 9.96 -16.72
C SER A 164 -8.21 11.20 -15.90
N HIS A 165 -7.97 11.16 -14.58
CA HIS A 165 -8.27 12.27 -13.69
C HIS A 165 -7.31 13.45 -13.91
N LYS A 166 -7.78 14.49 -14.61
CA LYS A 166 -6.99 15.66 -14.98
C LYS A 166 -6.25 16.30 -13.80
N GLY A 167 -6.92 16.46 -12.66
CA GLY A 167 -6.31 17.06 -11.47
C GLY A 167 -5.06 16.29 -10.99
N SER A 168 -5.10 14.96 -10.99
CA SER A 168 -3.94 14.13 -10.65
C SER A 168 -2.79 14.31 -11.64
N CYS A 169 -3.09 14.35 -12.94
CA CYS A 169 -2.09 14.56 -13.99
C CYS A 169 -1.38 15.91 -13.83
N VAL A 170 -2.16 16.97 -13.64
CA VAL A 170 -1.65 18.34 -13.45
C VAL A 170 -0.80 18.44 -12.20
N ASN A 171 -1.31 17.97 -11.07
CA ASN A 171 -0.64 18.10 -9.77
C ASN A 171 0.65 17.27 -9.71
N PHE A 172 0.67 16.08 -10.33
CA PHE A 172 1.84 15.19 -10.28
C PHE A 172 2.94 15.58 -11.26
N LEU A 173 2.58 15.88 -12.53
CA LEU A 173 3.55 16.14 -13.59
C LEU A 173 3.85 17.63 -13.82
N GLY A 174 2.98 18.54 -13.34
CA GLY A 174 3.13 19.97 -13.56
C GLY A 174 2.94 20.38 -15.05
N GLU A 175 3.46 21.54 -15.41
CA GLU A 175 3.33 22.10 -16.76
C GLU A 175 4.14 21.34 -17.83
N GLU A 176 5.18 20.60 -17.40
CA GLU A 176 6.03 19.80 -18.31
C GLU A 176 5.21 18.79 -19.14
N ARG A 177 4.08 18.27 -18.59
CA ARG A 177 3.18 17.35 -19.29
C ARG A 177 2.65 17.87 -20.62
N ASN A 178 2.53 19.22 -20.77
CA ASN A 178 1.96 19.85 -21.96
C ASN A 178 2.85 19.69 -23.20
N THR A 179 4.16 19.58 -23.01
CA THR A 179 5.17 19.52 -24.07
C THR A 179 5.95 18.20 -24.09
N ASN A 180 5.99 17.47 -22.98
CA ASN A 180 6.73 16.24 -22.85
C ASN A 180 5.81 15.01 -22.81
N LYS A 181 5.46 14.50 -23.99
CA LYS A 181 4.64 13.28 -24.13
C LYS A 181 5.32 12.03 -23.53
N LYS A 182 6.66 11.96 -23.59
CA LYS A 182 7.41 10.83 -23.00
C LYS A 182 7.24 10.80 -21.49
N LEU A 183 7.20 11.94 -20.82
CA LEU A 183 6.94 12.05 -19.40
C LEU A 183 5.54 11.51 -19.06
N VAL A 184 4.52 11.87 -19.85
CA VAL A 184 3.16 11.35 -19.65
C VAL A 184 3.12 9.82 -19.82
N GLU A 185 3.83 9.29 -20.81
CA GLU A 185 3.93 7.86 -21.04
C GLU A 185 4.70 7.14 -19.94
N GLU A 186 5.82 7.69 -19.51
CA GLU A 186 6.67 7.14 -18.44
C GLU A 186 5.88 6.96 -17.13
N TRP A 187 5.04 7.95 -16.77
CA TRP A 187 4.27 7.92 -15.53
C TRP A 187 2.84 7.39 -15.71
N SER A 188 2.47 6.93 -16.88
CA SER A 188 1.29 6.09 -17.09
C SER A 188 1.67 4.65 -16.76
N ASN A 189 1.28 4.19 -15.56
CA ASN A 189 1.84 2.97 -14.96
C ASN A 189 1.49 1.68 -15.70
N ASP A 190 0.44 1.66 -16.53
CA ASP A 190 0.16 0.57 -17.47
C ASP A 190 1.29 0.37 -18.49
N LYS A 191 1.98 1.44 -18.88
CA LYS A 191 3.13 1.41 -19.80
C LYS A 191 4.45 1.10 -19.11
N ALA A 192 4.50 1.27 -17.79
CA ALA A 192 5.69 1.04 -16.96
C ALA A 192 5.75 -0.36 -16.34
N VAL A 193 4.77 -1.23 -16.60
CA VAL A 193 4.78 -2.63 -16.12
C VAL A 193 5.97 -3.38 -16.70
N ARG A 194 6.72 -4.05 -15.83
CA ARG A 194 7.92 -4.83 -16.20
C ARG A 194 7.71 -6.30 -15.92
N PRO A 195 7.90 -7.21 -16.93
CA PRO A 195 7.76 -8.66 -16.77
C PRO A 195 8.65 -9.20 -15.64
N GLY A 196 8.07 -9.98 -14.73
CA GLY A 196 8.79 -10.62 -13.61
C GLY A 196 9.36 -9.65 -12.56
N ILE A 197 9.15 -8.34 -12.71
CA ILE A 197 9.67 -7.30 -11.81
C ILE A 197 8.54 -6.56 -11.09
N THR A 198 7.54 -6.07 -11.83
CA THR A 198 6.36 -5.44 -11.22
C THR A 198 5.62 -6.46 -10.38
N PRO A 199 5.41 -6.20 -9.08
CA PRO A 199 4.84 -7.18 -8.16
C PRO A 199 3.38 -7.47 -8.49
N ARG A 200 2.90 -8.62 -8.00
CA ARG A 200 1.49 -8.99 -8.10
C ARG A 200 0.56 -7.92 -7.53
N ALA A 201 -0.65 -7.82 -8.06
CA ALA A 201 -1.59 -6.80 -7.65
C ALA A 201 -3.03 -7.33 -7.53
N ILE A 202 -3.81 -6.68 -6.66
CA ILE A 202 -5.27 -6.70 -6.71
C ILE A 202 -5.78 -5.30 -7.01
N ILE A 203 -6.78 -5.20 -7.91
CA ILE A 203 -7.42 -3.95 -8.31
C ILE A 203 -8.90 -4.05 -7.95
N LEU A 204 -9.41 -3.05 -7.22
CA LEU A 204 -10.81 -2.97 -6.81
C LEU A 204 -11.39 -1.63 -7.26
N MET A 205 -12.49 -1.64 -8.02
CA MET A 205 -13.06 -0.42 -8.59
C MET A 205 -14.56 -0.58 -8.84
N SER A 206 -15.23 0.51 -9.20
CA SER A 206 -16.64 0.53 -9.59
C SER A 206 -16.79 0.73 -11.09
N PHE A 207 -17.77 0.06 -11.70
CA PHE A 207 -18.06 0.18 -13.14
C PHE A 207 -18.48 1.60 -13.54
N ASP A 208 -19.22 2.27 -12.67
CA ASP A 208 -19.81 3.59 -12.92
C ASP A 208 -18.91 4.78 -12.46
N ASP A 209 -17.62 4.53 -12.19
CA ASP A 209 -16.66 5.57 -11.85
C ASP A 209 -16.41 6.54 -13.03
N LYS A 210 -16.89 7.78 -12.87
CA LYS A 210 -16.73 8.86 -13.88
C LYS A 210 -15.56 9.79 -13.57
N VAL A 211 -14.94 9.67 -12.41
CA VAL A 211 -13.79 10.48 -11.97
C VAL A 211 -12.49 9.86 -12.46
N VAL A 212 -12.35 8.56 -12.27
CA VAL A 212 -11.24 7.75 -12.78
C VAL A 212 -11.81 6.60 -13.62
N PRO A 213 -12.01 6.81 -14.94
CA PRO A 213 -12.67 5.81 -15.78
C PRO A 213 -11.96 4.45 -15.72
N PRO A 214 -12.68 3.36 -15.38
CA PRO A 214 -12.07 2.06 -15.13
C PRO A 214 -11.27 1.52 -16.32
N VAL A 215 -11.82 1.66 -17.53
CA VAL A 215 -11.25 1.08 -18.76
C VAL A 215 -9.85 1.64 -19.07
N THR A 216 -9.67 2.93 -18.95
CA THR A 216 -8.41 3.63 -19.27
C THR A 216 -7.42 3.66 -18.10
N ASN A 217 -7.82 3.17 -16.93
CA ASN A 217 -6.98 3.12 -15.73
C ASN A 217 -6.82 1.68 -15.23
N GLY A 218 -7.63 1.20 -14.31
CA GLY A 218 -7.42 -0.11 -13.69
C GLY A 218 -7.47 -1.28 -14.68
N VAL A 219 -8.38 -1.26 -15.68
CA VAL A 219 -8.43 -2.31 -16.73
C VAL A 219 -7.19 -2.25 -17.63
N ALA A 220 -6.69 -1.05 -17.96
CA ALA A 220 -5.45 -0.89 -18.71
C ALA A 220 -4.25 -1.48 -17.94
N TYR A 221 -4.16 -1.21 -16.63
CA TYR A 221 -3.10 -1.79 -15.78
C TYR A 221 -3.21 -3.30 -15.67
N TYR A 222 -4.41 -3.84 -15.45
CA TYR A 222 -4.64 -5.30 -15.46
C TYR A 222 -4.19 -5.93 -16.79
N SER A 223 -4.56 -5.33 -17.92
CA SER A 223 -4.16 -5.80 -19.24
C SER A 223 -2.64 -5.81 -19.43
N ALA A 224 -1.96 -4.75 -18.95
CA ALA A 224 -0.50 -4.67 -19.00
C ALA A 224 0.16 -5.74 -18.11
N MET A 225 -0.34 -5.94 -16.89
CA MET A 225 0.13 -6.98 -15.98
C MET A 225 -0.03 -8.38 -16.58
N SER A 226 -1.20 -8.68 -17.16
CA SER A 226 -1.49 -9.96 -17.81
C SER A 226 -0.57 -10.21 -19.02
N LYS A 227 -0.37 -9.21 -19.88
CA LYS A 227 0.55 -9.30 -21.03
C LYS A 227 2.01 -9.52 -20.61
N ALA A 228 2.39 -8.96 -19.46
CA ALA A 228 3.73 -9.13 -18.88
C ALA A 228 3.90 -10.48 -18.15
N GLY A 229 2.85 -11.30 -18.03
CA GLY A 229 2.86 -12.54 -17.26
C GLY A 229 2.94 -12.32 -15.75
N ASN A 230 2.63 -11.11 -15.25
CA ASN A 230 2.58 -10.79 -13.84
C ASN A 230 1.18 -11.09 -13.29
N GLU A 231 1.10 -11.68 -12.10
CA GLU A 231 -0.16 -12.01 -11.45
C GLU A 231 -0.95 -10.74 -11.09
N CYS A 232 -2.22 -10.69 -11.54
CA CYS A 232 -3.10 -9.57 -11.22
C CYS A 232 -4.53 -10.05 -11.08
N THR A 233 -5.17 -9.73 -9.96
CA THR A 233 -6.60 -9.96 -9.70
C THR A 233 -7.36 -8.65 -9.86
N MET A 234 -8.58 -8.70 -10.38
CA MET A 234 -9.40 -7.49 -10.54
C MET A 234 -10.85 -7.77 -10.18
N HIS A 235 -11.43 -6.88 -9.38
CA HIS A 235 -12.86 -6.85 -9.06
C HIS A 235 -13.45 -5.51 -9.49
N ILE A 236 -14.56 -5.56 -10.22
CA ILE A 236 -15.32 -4.39 -10.65
C ILE A 236 -16.73 -4.51 -10.08
N TYR A 237 -17.05 -3.67 -9.10
CA TYR A 237 -18.37 -3.61 -8.50
C TYR A 237 -19.34 -2.82 -9.39
N PRO A 238 -20.63 -3.21 -9.47
CA PRO A 238 -21.59 -2.61 -10.41
C PRO A 238 -21.78 -1.11 -10.26
N THR A 239 -21.71 -0.58 -9.02
CA THR A 239 -21.94 0.82 -8.71
C THR A 239 -21.15 1.25 -7.48
N ALA A 240 -21.10 2.51 -7.19
CA ALA A 240 -20.60 3.29 -6.07
C ALA A 240 -19.71 4.47 -6.51
N GLY A 241 -19.48 4.63 -7.81
CA GLY A 241 -18.68 5.72 -8.34
C GLY A 241 -17.24 5.68 -7.83
N HIS A 242 -16.74 6.83 -7.38
CA HIS A 242 -15.36 7.03 -6.96
C HIS A 242 -15.24 7.37 -5.47
N GLY A 243 -14.12 6.99 -4.83
CA GLY A 243 -13.75 7.51 -3.50
C GLY A 243 -14.52 6.85 -2.34
N TRP A 244 -14.97 5.61 -2.49
CA TRP A 244 -15.71 4.93 -1.41
C TRP A 244 -14.82 4.46 -0.24
N GLY A 245 -13.56 4.12 -0.46
CA GLY A 245 -12.63 3.74 0.61
C GLY A 245 -13.17 2.67 1.54
N PHE A 246 -13.18 2.93 2.85
CA PHE A 246 -13.72 2.03 3.88
C PHE A 246 -15.22 2.30 4.20
N ARG A 247 -15.94 2.95 3.31
CA ARG A 247 -17.36 3.24 3.50
C ARG A 247 -18.20 1.98 3.32
N ASP A 248 -19.29 1.90 4.07
CA ASP A 248 -20.31 0.84 4.00
C ASP A 248 -21.52 1.26 3.15
N ALA A 249 -22.55 0.41 3.13
CA ALA A 249 -23.77 0.67 2.40
C ALA A 249 -24.51 1.95 2.84
N ALA A 250 -24.47 2.28 4.14
CA ALA A 250 -25.07 3.50 4.68
C ALA A 250 -24.33 4.76 4.22
N HIS A 251 -23.05 4.61 3.84
CA HIS A 251 -22.17 5.70 3.41
C HIS A 251 -21.85 5.63 1.90
N GLY A 252 -22.62 4.87 1.12
CA GLY A 252 -22.60 4.88 -0.35
C GLY A 252 -21.82 3.75 -1.01
N PHE A 253 -21.35 2.73 -0.27
CA PHE A 253 -20.73 1.55 -0.86
C PHE A 253 -21.44 0.24 -0.45
N PRO A 254 -22.43 -0.21 -1.21
CA PRO A 254 -23.25 -1.39 -0.85
C PRO A 254 -22.48 -2.72 -0.91
N TYR A 255 -21.30 -2.76 -1.50
CA TYR A 255 -20.47 -3.97 -1.64
C TYR A 255 -19.35 -4.07 -0.61
N HIS A 256 -19.42 -3.32 0.49
CA HIS A 256 -18.37 -3.25 1.51
C HIS A 256 -17.96 -4.64 2.01
N ASP A 257 -18.90 -5.44 2.49
CA ASP A 257 -18.60 -6.76 3.04
C ASP A 257 -18.04 -7.73 1.99
N GLN A 258 -18.60 -7.67 0.76
CA GLN A 258 -18.08 -8.43 -0.37
C GLN A 258 -16.64 -8.03 -0.68
N MET A 259 -16.36 -6.74 -0.75
CA MET A 259 -15.01 -6.20 -1.01
C MET A 259 -14.01 -6.65 0.06
N LEU A 260 -14.37 -6.56 1.34
CA LEU A 260 -13.51 -7.03 2.44
C LEU A 260 -13.25 -8.54 2.34
N ASN A 261 -14.27 -9.33 1.95
CA ASN A 261 -14.10 -10.77 1.74
C ASN A 261 -13.19 -11.06 0.53
N ASP A 262 -13.38 -10.40 -0.60
CA ASP A 262 -12.56 -10.54 -1.80
C ASP A 262 -11.08 -10.20 -1.50
N LEU A 263 -10.84 -9.09 -0.78
CA LEU A 263 -9.51 -8.70 -0.35
C LEU A 263 -8.89 -9.70 0.63
N THR A 264 -9.66 -10.18 1.62
CA THR A 264 -9.22 -11.19 2.59
C THR A 264 -8.85 -12.51 1.89
N CYS A 265 -9.69 -12.98 0.97
CA CYS A 265 -9.41 -14.18 0.18
C CYS A 265 -8.13 -14.02 -0.66
N TRP A 266 -7.89 -12.86 -1.23
CA TRP A 266 -6.69 -12.59 -1.99
C TRP A 266 -5.45 -12.54 -1.09
N LEU A 267 -5.50 -11.81 0.04
CA LEU A 267 -4.40 -11.72 1.01
C LEU A 267 -3.99 -13.09 1.55
N ASN A 268 -4.96 -13.97 1.83
CA ASN A 268 -4.71 -15.33 2.33
C ASN A 268 -4.07 -16.27 1.30
N ARG A 269 -4.19 -15.96 0.00
CA ARG A 269 -3.53 -16.72 -1.09
C ARG A 269 -2.12 -16.24 -1.39
N LEU A 270 -1.72 -15.08 -0.87
CA LEU A 270 -0.35 -14.64 -1.02
C LEU A 270 0.59 -15.62 -0.32
N PRO A 271 1.71 -16.03 -0.95
CA PRO A 271 2.64 -16.93 -0.32
C PRO A 271 3.17 -16.35 0.99
N SER A 272 3.20 -17.17 2.02
CA SER A 272 3.98 -16.87 3.24
C SER A 272 5.45 -17.00 2.86
N LYS A 273 6.23 -15.95 3.03
CA LYS A 273 7.67 -15.94 2.76
C LYS A 273 8.49 -16.12 4.04
#